data_3e9af238f19bbe2e3c952345a47d54c7
#
_entry.id   3e9af238f19bbe2e3c952345a47d54c7
#
_cell.length_a   1.000
_cell.length_b   1.000
_cell.length_c   1.000
_cell.angle_alpha   90.00
_cell.angle_beta   90.00
_cell.angle_gamma   90.00
#
_symmetry.space_group_name_H-M   'P 1'
#
loop_
_entity.id
_entity.type
_entity.pdbx_description
1 polymer ?
#
loop_
_entity_poly.entity_id
_entity_poly.type
_entity_poly.pdbx_seq_one_letter_code
_entity_poly.pdbx_strand_id
1 'polypeptide(L)'
;AFAYLIVQHQYRDRKIDETKFEPLFFYCFFGILIGARLGHCIFYDWAYYQDHFVEMILPIKQTAAGWKMTGYTGLASHGGTLGLIIALWMYCRKTKMHYMDVLDMIAVATPITACCIRLANLLNSEIIGKPTDVPWAFIFEREDMLPRHPAQLYEAIAYFIFFLGMVWLYKRGQKKQETKLETDFSTTKRKSTAVQAEASLPYHRGFFFGLGTTEVVNLRFFIELLKENQVNFEDNRTLNMGQWLSIPFVIIGVYFMCFYGKKK
;
A
#
# COMPACT_ATOMS: atom_id res chain seq x y z
N ALA A 1 4.35 -8.32 -8.87
CA ALA A 1 4.70 -9.73 -8.71
C ALA A 1 4.88 -10.13 -7.24
N PHE A 2 5.78 -9.50 -6.45
CA PHE A 2 6.08 -9.91 -5.07
C PHE A 2 4.87 -9.89 -4.13
N ALA A 3 4.09 -8.80 -4.12
CA ALA A 3 2.90 -8.72 -3.29
C ALA A 3 1.87 -9.80 -3.60
N TYR A 4 1.70 -10.14 -4.88
CA TYR A 4 0.84 -11.23 -5.32
C TYR A 4 1.25 -12.57 -4.67
N LEU A 5 2.53 -12.92 -4.76
CA LEU A 5 3.07 -14.16 -4.19
C LEU A 5 2.92 -14.22 -2.67
N ILE A 6 3.13 -13.10 -1.98
CA ILE A 6 3.01 -13.02 -0.52
C ILE A 6 1.56 -13.22 -0.09
N VAL A 7 0.61 -12.54 -0.74
CA VAL A 7 -0.81 -12.69 -0.40
C VAL A 7 -1.30 -14.10 -0.77
N GLN A 8 -0.86 -14.66 -1.91
CA GLN A 8 -1.16 -16.04 -2.28
C GLN A 8 -0.66 -17.04 -1.23
N HIS A 9 0.58 -16.86 -0.76
CA HIS A 9 1.15 -17.68 0.31
C HIS A 9 0.31 -17.59 1.59
N GLN A 10 -0.14 -16.39 1.97
CA GLN A 10 -1.01 -16.21 3.12
C GLN A 10 -2.38 -16.90 2.97
N TYR A 11 -2.95 -16.95 1.75
CA TYR A 11 -4.19 -17.68 1.48
C TYR A 11 -4.00 -19.19 1.69
N ARG A 12 -2.88 -19.75 1.22
CA ARG A 12 -2.53 -21.16 1.43
C ARG A 12 -2.30 -21.49 2.89
N ASP A 13 -1.50 -20.68 3.58
CA ASP A 13 -1.19 -20.86 5.01
C ASP A 13 -2.45 -20.88 5.89
N ARG A 14 -3.44 -20.07 5.53
CA ARG A 14 -4.72 -19.97 6.25
C ARG A 14 -5.79 -20.93 5.76
N LYS A 15 -5.46 -21.76 4.78
CA LYS A 15 -6.43 -22.67 4.15
C LYS A 15 -7.68 -21.96 3.64
N ILE A 16 -7.53 -20.70 3.17
CA ILE A 16 -8.59 -19.96 2.51
C ILE A 16 -8.73 -20.52 1.09
N ASP A 17 -9.96 -20.69 0.65
CA ASP A 17 -10.27 -21.16 -0.69
C ASP A 17 -9.53 -20.35 -1.76
N GLU A 18 -8.67 -21.00 -2.53
CA GLU A 18 -7.85 -20.37 -3.58
C GLU A 18 -8.71 -19.70 -4.67
N THR A 19 -9.95 -20.16 -4.86
CA THR A 19 -10.88 -19.51 -5.80
C THR A 19 -11.21 -18.06 -5.43
N LYS A 20 -10.99 -17.66 -4.18
CA LYS A 20 -11.18 -16.29 -3.70
C LYS A 20 -9.96 -15.40 -3.94
N PHE A 21 -8.79 -15.98 -4.19
CA PHE A 21 -7.55 -15.21 -4.33
C PHE A 21 -7.46 -14.46 -5.67
N GLU A 22 -7.70 -15.14 -6.80
CA GLU A 22 -7.62 -14.49 -8.11
C GLU A 22 -8.57 -13.30 -8.25
N PRO A 23 -9.85 -13.39 -7.82
CA PRO A 23 -10.72 -12.22 -7.82
C PRO A 23 -10.16 -11.04 -7.03
N LEU A 24 -9.49 -11.26 -5.89
CA LEU A 24 -8.89 -10.17 -5.11
C LEU A 24 -7.92 -9.35 -5.96
N PHE A 25 -7.06 -10.02 -6.72
CA PHE A 25 -6.11 -9.34 -7.60
C PHE A 25 -6.82 -8.45 -8.63
N PHE A 26 -7.85 -8.98 -9.29
CA PHE A 26 -8.60 -8.22 -10.30
C PHE A 26 -9.38 -7.04 -9.67
N TYR A 27 -10.01 -7.24 -8.52
CA TYR A 27 -10.69 -6.16 -7.80
C TYR A 27 -9.71 -5.04 -7.42
N CYS A 28 -8.52 -5.37 -6.88
CA CYS A 28 -7.51 -4.38 -6.55
C CYS A 28 -6.99 -3.67 -7.81
N PHE A 29 -6.64 -4.41 -8.85
CA PHE A 29 -6.07 -3.85 -10.08
C PHE A 29 -7.05 -2.87 -10.77
N PHE A 30 -8.26 -3.33 -11.05
CA PHE A 30 -9.25 -2.47 -11.70
C PHE A 30 -9.75 -1.36 -10.79
N GLY A 31 -9.88 -1.61 -9.48
CA GLY A 31 -10.27 -0.59 -8.52
C GLY A 31 -9.27 0.57 -8.48
N ILE A 32 -7.98 0.27 -8.40
CA ILE A 32 -6.91 1.28 -8.42
C ILE A 32 -6.88 2.01 -9.77
N LEU A 33 -6.88 1.28 -10.88
CA LEU A 33 -6.76 1.86 -12.22
C LEU A 33 -7.94 2.79 -12.54
N ILE A 34 -9.16 2.31 -12.36
CA ILE A 34 -10.39 3.09 -12.62
C ILE A 34 -10.47 4.27 -11.66
N GLY A 35 -10.22 4.02 -10.37
CA GLY A 35 -10.26 5.08 -9.37
C GLY A 35 -9.22 6.17 -9.62
N ALA A 36 -7.98 5.80 -9.95
CA ALA A 36 -6.92 6.75 -10.25
C ALA A 36 -7.23 7.58 -11.51
N ARG A 37 -7.78 6.93 -12.55
CA ARG A 37 -8.17 7.61 -13.78
C ARG A 37 -9.34 8.56 -13.57
N LEU A 38 -10.43 8.09 -12.98
CA LEU A 38 -11.59 8.94 -12.69
C LEU A 38 -11.24 10.07 -11.73
N GLY A 39 -10.41 9.80 -10.70
CA GLY A 39 -9.95 10.83 -9.80
C GLY A 39 -9.15 11.92 -10.50
N HIS A 40 -8.29 11.58 -11.46
CA HIS A 40 -7.59 12.57 -12.27
C HIS A 40 -8.57 13.38 -13.12
N CYS A 41 -9.43 12.72 -13.89
CA CYS A 41 -10.35 13.39 -14.80
C CYS A 41 -11.33 14.34 -14.07
N ILE A 42 -11.81 13.93 -12.88
CA ILE A 42 -12.81 14.70 -12.13
C ILE A 42 -12.18 15.85 -11.34
N PHE A 43 -11.02 15.63 -10.69
CA PHE A 43 -10.48 16.61 -9.76
C PHE A 43 -9.40 17.50 -10.34
N TYR A 44 -8.70 17.07 -11.41
CA TYR A 44 -7.57 17.82 -11.97
C TYR A 44 -7.84 18.39 -13.35
N ASP A 45 -8.66 17.75 -14.18
CA ASP A 45 -8.83 18.16 -15.57
C ASP A 45 -10.28 18.03 -16.06
N TRP A 46 -11.24 18.34 -15.17
CA TRP A 46 -12.67 18.25 -15.48
C TRP A 46 -13.08 19.12 -16.68
N ALA A 47 -12.50 20.32 -16.80
CA ALA A 47 -12.80 21.23 -17.91
C ALA A 47 -12.55 20.62 -19.29
N TYR A 48 -11.56 19.72 -19.41
CA TYR A 48 -11.30 18.98 -20.64
C TYR A 48 -12.20 17.75 -20.78
N TYR A 49 -12.29 16.92 -19.71
CA TYR A 49 -12.93 15.60 -19.79
C TYR A 49 -14.46 15.66 -19.82
N GLN A 50 -15.08 16.76 -19.41
CA GLN A 50 -16.55 16.94 -19.54
C GLN A 50 -17.03 16.84 -21.00
N ASP A 51 -16.20 17.20 -21.97
CA ASP A 51 -16.50 17.13 -23.39
C ASP A 51 -15.85 15.92 -24.09
N HIS A 52 -15.01 15.13 -23.37
CA HIS A 52 -14.22 14.04 -23.91
C HIS A 52 -14.38 12.74 -23.12
N PHE A 53 -15.63 12.31 -22.87
CA PHE A 53 -15.93 11.12 -22.03
C PHE A 53 -15.27 9.83 -22.53
N VAL A 54 -15.09 9.68 -23.85
CA VAL A 54 -14.43 8.49 -24.42
C VAL A 54 -12.97 8.40 -23.98
N GLU A 55 -12.27 9.52 -23.96
CA GLU A 55 -10.88 9.61 -23.52
C GLU A 55 -10.72 9.47 -22.00
N MET A 56 -11.80 9.72 -21.24
CA MET A 56 -11.82 9.44 -19.80
C MET A 56 -11.70 7.94 -19.51
N ILE A 57 -12.38 7.10 -20.31
CA ILE A 57 -12.47 5.65 -20.09
C ILE A 57 -11.41 4.90 -20.86
N LEU A 58 -11.14 5.29 -22.11
CA LEU A 58 -10.19 4.60 -22.98
C LEU A 58 -8.83 5.32 -23.03
N PRO A 59 -7.71 4.58 -23.17
CA PRO A 59 -6.36 5.16 -23.24
C PRO A 59 -6.04 5.73 -24.63
N ILE A 60 -6.99 6.44 -25.22
CA ILE A 60 -6.92 7.03 -26.58
C ILE A 60 -7.16 8.52 -26.50
N LYS A 61 -6.63 9.25 -27.46
CA LYS A 61 -6.84 10.69 -27.62
C LYS A 61 -7.22 11.01 -29.05
N GLN A 62 -8.23 11.86 -29.22
CA GLN A 62 -8.62 12.36 -30.53
C GLN A 62 -7.62 13.44 -30.98
N THR A 63 -7.00 13.23 -32.14
CA THR A 63 -6.07 14.17 -32.77
C THR A 63 -6.59 14.58 -34.15
N ALA A 64 -6.02 15.65 -34.74
CA ALA A 64 -6.39 16.05 -36.10
C ALA A 64 -6.20 14.94 -37.15
N ALA A 65 -5.32 13.97 -36.90
CA ALA A 65 -5.07 12.79 -37.74
C ALA A 65 -5.95 11.56 -37.39
N GLY A 66 -6.89 11.69 -36.43
CA GLY A 66 -7.75 10.60 -35.95
C GLY A 66 -7.40 10.15 -34.52
N TRP A 67 -7.90 8.98 -34.11
CA TRP A 67 -7.69 8.41 -32.80
C TRP A 67 -6.27 7.85 -32.66
N LYS A 68 -5.55 8.28 -31.61
CA LYS A 68 -4.21 7.80 -31.27
C LYS A 68 -4.22 7.14 -29.89
N MET A 69 -3.59 5.98 -29.77
CA MET A 69 -3.37 5.35 -28.46
C MET A 69 -2.25 6.10 -27.71
N THR A 70 -2.57 6.71 -26.61
CA THR A 70 -1.63 7.53 -25.82
C THR A 70 -1.30 6.89 -24.47
N GLY A 71 -1.98 5.80 -24.10
CA GLY A 71 -1.97 5.27 -22.75
C GLY A 71 -2.77 6.15 -21.78
N TYR A 72 -2.82 5.77 -20.51
CA TYR A 72 -3.42 6.60 -19.47
C TYR A 72 -2.39 7.63 -18.99
N THR A 73 -2.45 8.81 -19.52
CA THR A 73 -1.75 10.00 -18.99
C THR A 73 -2.62 10.65 -17.92
N GLY A 74 -2.06 10.92 -16.76
CA GLY A 74 -2.80 11.48 -15.63
C GLY A 74 -3.54 10.40 -14.81
N LEU A 75 -2.94 10.04 -13.69
CA LEU A 75 -3.47 9.12 -12.69
C LEU A 75 -3.35 9.78 -11.31
N ALA A 76 -4.47 9.95 -10.61
CA ALA A 76 -4.50 10.55 -9.28
C ALA A 76 -4.41 9.46 -8.19
N SER A 77 -3.41 9.53 -7.33
CA SER A 77 -3.21 8.57 -6.24
C SER A 77 -4.37 8.53 -5.24
N HIS A 78 -4.99 9.68 -4.94
CA HIS A 78 -6.17 9.75 -4.08
C HIS A 78 -7.38 9.02 -4.69
N GLY A 79 -7.59 9.18 -6.01
CA GLY A 79 -8.62 8.43 -6.73
C GLY A 79 -8.36 6.93 -6.71
N GLY A 80 -7.11 6.51 -6.91
CA GLY A 80 -6.71 5.10 -6.82
C GLY A 80 -6.95 4.50 -5.43
N THR A 81 -6.67 5.25 -4.37
CA THR A 81 -6.94 4.83 -2.98
C THR A 81 -8.44 4.66 -2.74
N LEU A 82 -9.26 5.61 -3.17
CA LEU A 82 -10.72 5.51 -3.04
C LEU A 82 -11.27 4.33 -3.84
N GLY A 83 -10.80 4.16 -5.07
CA GLY A 83 -11.16 3.02 -5.92
C GLY A 83 -10.79 1.68 -5.29
N LEU A 84 -9.62 1.57 -4.67
CA LEU A 84 -9.20 0.37 -3.93
C LEU A 84 -10.12 0.09 -2.74
N ILE A 85 -10.47 1.10 -1.94
CA ILE A 85 -11.38 0.95 -0.79
C ILE A 85 -12.73 0.39 -1.24
N ILE A 86 -13.30 0.95 -2.31
CA ILE A 86 -14.58 0.51 -2.87
C ILE A 86 -14.46 -0.92 -3.42
N ALA A 87 -13.40 -1.21 -4.19
CA ALA A 87 -13.18 -2.52 -4.78
C ALA A 87 -13.02 -3.62 -3.71
N LEU A 88 -12.26 -3.36 -2.64
CA LEU A 88 -12.11 -4.29 -1.52
C LEU A 88 -13.43 -4.49 -0.77
N TRP A 89 -14.24 -3.44 -0.61
CA TRP A 89 -15.56 -3.58 -0.03
C TRP A 89 -16.46 -4.49 -0.88
N MET A 90 -16.48 -4.29 -2.21
CA MET A 90 -17.23 -5.13 -3.14
C MET A 90 -16.73 -6.59 -3.11
N TYR A 91 -15.42 -6.79 -3.11
CA TYR A 91 -14.79 -8.10 -3.00
C TYR A 91 -15.21 -8.82 -1.72
N CYS A 92 -15.14 -8.16 -0.56
CA CYS A 92 -15.50 -8.73 0.72
C CYS A 92 -17.00 -9.09 0.79
N ARG A 93 -17.86 -8.27 0.20
CA ARG A 93 -19.29 -8.58 0.07
C ARG A 93 -19.54 -9.86 -0.74
N LYS A 94 -18.83 -10.01 -1.86
CA LYS A 94 -18.98 -11.17 -2.76
C LYS A 94 -18.42 -12.46 -2.13
N THR A 95 -17.24 -12.39 -1.50
CA THR A 95 -16.55 -13.56 -0.94
C THR A 95 -16.95 -13.90 0.48
N LYS A 96 -17.74 -13.03 1.13
CA LYS A 96 -18.12 -13.09 2.55
C LYS A 96 -16.92 -13.08 3.51
N MET A 97 -15.78 -12.55 3.07
CA MET A 97 -14.61 -12.35 3.91
C MET A 97 -14.76 -11.07 4.73
N HIS A 98 -14.19 -11.06 5.93
CA HIS A 98 -14.20 -9.86 6.74
C HIS A 98 -13.18 -8.82 6.18
N TYR A 99 -13.62 -7.57 6.02
CA TYR A 99 -12.85 -6.52 5.38
C TYR A 99 -11.45 -6.30 6.02
N MET A 100 -11.40 -6.27 7.36
CA MET A 100 -10.13 -6.09 8.07
C MET A 100 -9.17 -7.27 7.94
N ASP A 101 -9.68 -8.49 7.77
CA ASP A 101 -8.82 -9.65 7.53
C ASP A 101 -8.12 -9.56 6.17
N VAL A 102 -8.81 -9.02 5.16
CA VAL A 102 -8.24 -8.77 3.82
C VAL A 102 -7.24 -7.62 3.87
N LEU A 103 -7.55 -6.53 4.58
CA LEU A 103 -6.62 -5.42 4.78
C LEU A 103 -5.35 -5.85 5.50
N ASP A 104 -5.44 -6.68 6.54
CA ASP A 104 -4.28 -7.21 7.25
C ASP A 104 -3.38 -8.05 6.34
N MET A 105 -3.97 -8.88 5.44
CA MET A 105 -3.20 -9.66 4.47
C MET A 105 -2.47 -8.77 3.47
N ILE A 106 -3.13 -7.75 2.95
CA ILE A 106 -2.53 -6.79 2.01
C ILE A 106 -1.44 -5.98 2.73
N ALA A 107 -1.66 -5.57 3.98
CA ALA A 107 -0.71 -4.78 4.75
C ALA A 107 0.65 -5.47 4.93
N VAL A 108 0.69 -6.79 5.10
CA VAL A 108 1.95 -7.55 5.16
C VAL A 108 2.74 -7.46 3.85
N ALA A 109 2.06 -7.37 2.71
CA ALA A 109 2.69 -7.29 1.39
C ALA A 109 2.99 -5.84 0.93
N THR A 110 2.39 -4.84 1.57
CA THR A 110 2.52 -3.43 1.18
C THR A 110 3.96 -2.92 1.25
N PRO A 111 4.77 -3.20 2.29
CA PRO A 111 6.12 -2.63 2.39
C PRO A 111 7.07 -3.08 1.28
N ILE A 112 6.99 -4.33 0.80
CA ILE A 112 7.83 -4.75 -0.33
C ILE A 112 7.41 -4.07 -1.64
N THR A 113 6.11 -3.77 -1.80
CA THR A 113 5.64 -2.98 -2.95
C THR A 113 6.17 -1.56 -2.88
N ALA A 114 6.11 -0.93 -1.70
CA ALA A 114 6.66 0.40 -1.48
C ALA A 114 8.17 0.43 -1.74
N CYS A 115 8.94 -0.57 -1.28
CA CYS A 115 10.35 -0.72 -1.58
C CYS A 115 10.62 -0.74 -3.09
N CYS A 116 9.91 -1.58 -3.85
CA CYS A 116 10.07 -1.66 -5.31
C CYS A 116 9.74 -0.33 -6.00
N ILE A 117 8.72 0.39 -5.55
CA ILE A 117 8.36 1.71 -6.09
C ILE A 117 9.51 2.70 -5.83
N ARG A 118 10.11 2.71 -4.65
CA ARG A 118 11.24 3.60 -4.33
C ARG A 118 12.49 3.28 -5.16
N LEU A 119 12.76 2.01 -5.40
CA LEU A 119 13.83 1.61 -6.32
C LEU A 119 13.55 2.07 -7.75
N ALA A 120 12.30 1.99 -8.21
CA ALA A 120 11.92 2.53 -9.52
C ALA A 120 12.09 4.05 -9.58
N ASN A 121 11.67 4.80 -8.54
CA ASN A 121 11.91 6.25 -8.46
C ASN A 121 13.40 6.59 -8.50
N LEU A 122 14.27 5.80 -7.85
CA LEU A 122 15.71 5.98 -7.90
C LEU A 122 16.24 5.85 -9.34
N LEU A 123 15.83 4.80 -10.06
CA LEU A 123 16.24 4.56 -11.44
C LEU A 123 15.70 5.63 -12.42
N ASN A 124 14.54 6.19 -12.11
CA ASN A 124 13.92 7.25 -12.90
C ASN A 124 14.42 8.66 -12.54
N SER A 125 15.27 8.81 -11.51
CA SER A 125 15.69 10.13 -10.97
C SER A 125 14.52 10.96 -10.42
N GLU A 126 13.49 10.32 -9.88
CA GLU A 126 12.30 10.97 -9.32
C GLU A 126 12.42 11.13 -7.81
N ILE A 127 11.88 12.21 -7.24
CA ILE A 127 11.77 12.44 -5.78
C ILE A 127 13.16 12.40 -5.11
N ILE A 128 14.10 13.15 -5.65
CA ILE A 128 15.49 13.26 -5.21
C ILE A 128 15.61 13.96 -3.84
N GLY A 129 16.72 13.71 -3.16
CA GLY A 129 17.06 14.38 -1.91
C GLY A 129 17.77 15.71 -2.10
N LYS A 130 17.96 16.43 -1.00
CA LYS A 130 18.71 17.69 -0.94
C LYS A 130 20.17 17.49 -1.36
N PRO A 131 20.84 18.53 -1.91
CA PRO A 131 22.28 18.50 -2.15
C PRO A 131 23.07 18.18 -0.87
N THR A 132 24.15 17.41 -1.02
CA THR A 132 24.95 16.96 0.13
C THR A 132 26.38 16.59 -0.28
N ASP A 133 27.31 16.64 0.67
CA ASP A 133 28.72 16.29 0.49
C ASP A 133 29.06 14.90 1.07
N VAL A 134 28.05 14.09 1.45
CA VAL A 134 28.32 12.75 1.99
C VAL A 134 28.98 11.84 0.96
N PRO A 135 29.89 10.90 1.35
CA PRO A 135 30.65 10.08 0.41
C PRO A 135 29.81 9.10 -0.41
N TRP A 136 28.54 8.89 -0.05
CA TRP A 136 27.60 8.04 -0.79
C TRP A 136 26.50 8.87 -1.50
N ALA A 137 26.74 10.15 -1.76
CA ALA A 137 25.84 10.98 -2.55
C ALA A 137 25.74 10.47 -3.99
N PHE A 138 24.55 10.61 -4.60
CA PHE A 138 24.30 10.25 -5.99
C PHE A 138 24.17 11.52 -6.84
N ILE A 139 24.67 11.46 -8.07
CA ILE A 139 24.45 12.48 -9.09
C ILE A 139 23.31 11.99 -9.98
N PHE A 140 22.23 12.75 -10.03
CA PHE A 140 21.04 12.45 -10.85
C PHE A 140 21.13 13.27 -12.14
N GLU A 141 21.90 12.78 -13.12
CA GLU A 141 22.21 13.51 -14.37
C GLU A 141 20.99 13.95 -15.16
N ARG A 142 19.81 13.35 -14.93
CA ARG A 142 18.55 13.77 -15.56
C ARG A 142 17.96 15.05 -14.96
N GLU A 143 18.39 15.40 -13.75
CA GLU A 143 17.92 16.57 -13.01
C GLU A 143 19.00 17.66 -12.97
N ASP A 144 20.14 17.33 -12.36
CA ASP A 144 21.29 18.22 -12.29
C ASP A 144 22.61 17.45 -12.03
N MET A 145 23.75 18.16 -11.98
CA MET A 145 25.07 17.58 -11.72
C MET A 145 25.50 17.71 -10.26
N LEU A 146 24.57 18.05 -9.35
CA LEU A 146 24.88 18.19 -7.94
C LEU A 146 24.83 16.81 -7.23
N PRO A 147 25.77 16.54 -6.32
CA PRO A 147 25.66 15.38 -5.46
C PRO A 147 24.49 15.55 -4.47
N ARG A 148 23.63 14.54 -4.39
CA ARG A 148 22.37 14.59 -3.62
C ARG A 148 22.18 13.34 -2.76
N HIS A 149 21.45 13.48 -1.67
CA HIS A 149 21.03 12.33 -0.88
C HIS A 149 20.15 11.40 -1.75
N PRO A 150 20.45 10.10 -1.85
CA PRO A 150 19.58 9.12 -2.49
C PRO A 150 18.39 8.78 -1.56
N ALA A 151 17.49 9.74 -1.33
CA ALA A 151 16.37 9.62 -0.39
C ALA A 151 15.49 8.40 -0.72
N GLN A 152 15.32 8.09 -2.01
CA GLN A 152 14.57 6.93 -2.49
C GLN A 152 15.22 5.61 -2.01
N LEU A 153 16.56 5.54 -2.00
CA LEU A 153 17.29 4.36 -1.54
C LEU A 153 17.14 4.18 -0.03
N TYR A 154 17.16 5.26 0.74
CA TYR A 154 16.94 5.21 2.18
C TYR A 154 15.53 4.69 2.49
N GLU A 155 14.52 5.20 1.78
CA GLU A 155 13.15 4.70 1.91
C GLU A 155 13.04 3.21 1.50
N ALA A 156 13.68 2.81 0.40
CA ALA A 156 13.64 1.43 -0.07
C ALA A 156 14.22 0.47 0.97
N ILE A 157 15.37 0.80 1.55
CA ILE A 157 16.02 -0.01 2.60
C ILE A 157 15.13 -0.08 3.84
N ALA A 158 14.58 1.05 4.29
CA ALA A 158 13.70 1.09 5.46
C ALA A 158 12.43 0.25 5.25
N TYR A 159 11.78 0.36 4.09
CA TYR A 159 10.62 -0.46 3.75
C TYR A 159 10.96 -1.95 3.62
N PHE A 160 12.15 -2.28 3.13
CA PHE A 160 12.59 -3.66 3.05
C PHE A 160 12.81 -4.27 4.44
N ILE A 161 13.48 -3.56 5.35
CA ILE A 161 13.66 -3.99 6.74
C ILE A 161 12.31 -4.16 7.43
N PHE A 162 11.41 -3.19 7.22
CA PHE A 162 10.06 -3.26 7.77
C PHE A 162 9.27 -4.46 7.21
N PHE A 163 9.40 -4.75 5.92
CA PHE A 163 8.83 -5.95 5.30
C PHE A 163 9.30 -7.23 5.98
N LEU A 164 10.59 -7.37 6.23
CA LEU A 164 11.15 -8.53 6.92
C LEU A 164 10.57 -8.66 8.34
N GLY A 165 10.42 -7.55 9.05
CA GLY A 165 9.76 -7.49 10.36
C GLY A 165 8.30 -7.94 10.31
N MET A 166 7.54 -7.48 9.33
CA MET A 166 6.13 -7.85 9.13
C MET A 166 5.99 -9.36 8.85
N VAL A 167 6.81 -9.91 7.97
CA VAL A 167 6.82 -11.35 7.66
C VAL A 167 7.22 -12.17 8.88
N TRP A 168 8.20 -11.72 9.63
CA TRP A 168 8.64 -12.38 10.86
C TRP A 168 7.52 -12.40 11.91
N LEU A 169 6.86 -11.27 12.15
CA LEU A 169 5.71 -11.18 13.06
C LEU A 169 4.57 -12.11 12.61
N TYR A 170 4.27 -12.09 11.31
CA TYR A 170 3.24 -12.94 10.73
C TYR A 170 3.54 -14.43 10.98
N LYS A 171 4.74 -14.91 10.64
CA LYS A 171 5.15 -16.31 10.85
C LYS A 171 5.19 -16.70 12.33
N ARG A 172 5.70 -15.82 13.19
CA ARG A 172 5.72 -16.03 14.64
C ARG A 172 4.32 -16.23 15.21
N GLY A 173 3.38 -15.42 14.72
CA GLY A 173 2.00 -15.51 15.15
C GLY A 173 1.33 -16.80 14.69
N GLN A 174 1.56 -17.24 13.44
CA GLN A 174 1.03 -18.52 12.95
C GLN A 174 1.54 -19.69 13.80
N LYS A 175 2.84 -19.77 14.04
CA LYS A 175 3.41 -20.83 14.87
C LYS A 175 2.80 -20.87 16.28
N LYS A 176 2.54 -19.71 16.88
CA LYS A 176 1.89 -19.62 18.20
C LYS A 176 0.44 -20.12 18.16
N GLN A 177 -0.27 -19.88 17.06
CA GLN A 177 -1.64 -20.36 16.88
C GLN A 177 -1.69 -21.87 16.67
N GLU A 178 -0.79 -22.44 15.86
CA GLU A 178 -0.67 -23.87 15.64
C GLU A 178 -0.40 -24.61 16.96
N THR A 179 0.58 -24.14 17.74
CA THR A 179 0.89 -24.72 19.06
C THR A 179 -0.31 -24.64 20.01
N LYS A 180 -1.07 -23.56 19.99
CA LYS A 180 -2.28 -23.43 20.82
C LYS A 180 -3.37 -24.42 20.40
N LEU A 181 -3.60 -24.57 19.09
CA LEU A 181 -4.56 -25.54 18.56
C LEU A 181 -4.18 -26.97 18.89
N GLU A 182 -2.90 -27.34 18.81
CA GLU A 182 -2.40 -28.66 19.19
C GLU A 182 -2.62 -28.94 20.70
N THR A 183 -2.37 -27.94 21.55
CA THR A 183 -2.58 -28.03 22.98
C THR A 183 -4.06 -28.19 23.33
N ASP A 184 -4.93 -27.40 22.71
CA ASP A 184 -6.38 -27.47 22.93
C ASP A 184 -6.97 -28.80 22.40
N PHE A 185 -6.44 -29.31 21.28
CA PHE A 185 -6.84 -30.61 20.73
C PHE A 185 -6.44 -31.77 21.63
N SER A 186 -5.27 -31.71 22.26
CA SER A 186 -4.80 -32.74 23.20
C SER A 186 -5.59 -32.72 24.51
N THR A 187 -6.10 -31.56 24.91
CA THR A 187 -6.79 -31.39 26.23
C THR A 187 -8.31 -31.58 26.14
N THR A 188 -8.92 -31.40 24.95
CA THR A 188 -10.38 -31.46 24.80
C THR A 188 -10.79 -32.33 23.61
N LYS A 189 -11.37 -33.50 23.85
CA LYS A 189 -11.98 -34.43 22.85
C LYS A 189 -13.20 -33.82 22.11
N ARG A 190 -13.28 -32.54 21.86
CA ARG A 190 -14.43 -31.87 21.17
C ARG A 190 -14.08 -31.49 19.74
N LYS A 191 -14.55 -32.31 18.81
CA LYS A 191 -14.42 -32.22 17.35
C LYS A 191 -15.16 -31.03 16.67
N SER A 192 -15.90 -30.20 17.38
CA SER A 192 -16.86 -29.29 16.74
C SER A 192 -16.39 -27.83 16.55
N THR A 193 -15.25 -27.45 17.13
CA THR A 193 -14.80 -26.05 17.08
C THR A 193 -13.67 -25.80 16.06
N ALA A 194 -13.15 -26.87 15.47
CA ALA A 194 -12.02 -26.79 14.52
C ALA A 194 -12.36 -26.13 13.18
N VAL A 195 -13.64 -26.14 12.77
CA VAL A 195 -14.07 -25.62 11.46
C VAL A 195 -14.15 -24.09 11.43
N GLN A 196 -14.24 -23.41 12.57
CA GLN A 196 -14.30 -21.94 12.63
C GLN A 196 -12.96 -21.25 12.91
N ALA A 197 -11.90 -22.03 13.18
CA ALA A 197 -10.54 -21.48 13.36
C ALA A 197 -9.86 -21.10 12.03
N GLU A 198 -10.53 -21.30 10.90
CA GLU A 198 -9.96 -21.30 9.55
C GLU A 198 -9.48 -19.97 9.00
N ALA A 199 -9.70 -18.84 9.63
CA ALA A 199 -9.36 -17.56 9.03
C ALA A 199 -8.81 -16.49 9.98
N SER A 200 -8.62 -16.79 11.26
CA SER A 200 -8.12 -15.76 12.17
C SER A 200 -6.61 -15.55 11.99
N LEU A 201 -6.21 -14.31 11.88
CA LEU A 201 -4.81 -13.91 12.00
C LEU A 201 -4.30 -14.23 13.41
N PRO A 202 -2.99 -14.48 13.55
CA PRO A 202 -2.35 -14.74 14.84
C PRO A 202 -2.45 -13.58 15.84
N TYR A 203 -2.84 -12.43 15.34
CA TYR A 203 -3.10 -11.21 16.11
C TYR A 203 -4.56 -10.79 15.96
N HIS A 204 -5.02 -9.81 16.75
CA HIS A 204 -6.37 -9.27 16.58
C HIS A 204 -6.52 -8.60 15.20
N ARG A 205 -7.74 -8.58 14.68
CA ARG A 205 -8.07 -7.98 13.39
C ARG A 205 -7.66 -6.52 13.36
N GLY A 206 -7.06 -6.07 12.26
CA GLY A 206 -6.58 -4.72 12.08
C GLY A 206 -5.17 -4.46 12.63
N PHE A 207 -4.53 -5.45 13.25
CA PHE A 207 -3.17 -5.29 13.80
C PHE A 207 -2.14 -5.00 12.72
N PHE A 208 -2.07 -5.83 11.68
CA PHE A 208 -1.10 -5.64 10.60
C PHE A 208 -1.41 -4.40 9.76
N PHE A 209 -2.69 -4.12 9.54
CA PHE A 209 -3.10 -2.89 8.88
C PHE A 209 -2.69 -1.65 9.68
N GLY A 210 -2.95 -1.64 10.98
CA GLY A 210 -2.56 -0.54 11.86
C GLY A 210 -1.04 -0.37 11.94
N LEU A 211 -0.29 -1.46 12.11
CA LEU A 211 1.16 -1.45 12.14
C LEU A 211 1.73 -0.95 10.81
N GLY A 212 1.25 -1.47 9.67
CA GLY A 212 1.69 -1.06 8.34
C GLY A 212 1.43 0.42 8.07
N THR A 213 0.24 0.91 8.41
CA THR A 213 -0.12 2.32 8.24
C THR A 213 0.75 3.22 9.10
N THR A 214 0.96 2.87 10.38
CA THR A 214 1.77 3.67 11.31
C THR A 214 3.22 3.77 10.85
N GLU A 215 3.85 2.63 10.48
CA GLU A 215 5.27 2.62 10.12
C GLU A 215 5.56 3.26 8.76
N VAL A 216 4.73 3.00 7.74
CA VAL A 216 4.92 3.64 6.43
C VAL A 216 4.83 5.16 6.55
N VAL A 217 3.93 5.65 7.38
CA VAL A 217 3.75 7.08 7.59
C VAL A 217 4.88 7.68 8.46
N ASN A 218 5.33 6.98 9.51
CA ASN A 218 6.47 7.41 10.32
C ASN A 218 7.76 7.47 9.50
N LEU A 219 8.07 6.44 8.72
CA LEU A 219 9.25 6.43 7.86
C LEU A 219 9.22 7.59 6.86
N ARG A 220 8.05 7.83 6.25
CA ARG A 220 7.87 8.97 5.36
C ARG A 220 8.10 10.30 6.08
N PHE A 221 7.58 10.47 7.30
CA PHE A 221 7.74 11.69 8.09
C PHE A 221 9.23 12.04 8.32
N PHE A 222 10.06 11.05 8.70
CA PHE A 222 11.47 11.27 8.93
C PHE A 222 12.28 11.51 7.65
N ILE A 223 11.99 10.77 6.59
CA ILE A 223 12.75 10.89 5.34
C ILE A 223 12.35 12.16 4.57
N GLU A 224 11.16 12.70 4.79
CA GLU A 224 10.74 13.97 4.21
C GLU A 224 11.68 15.12 4.60
N LEU A 225 12.36 15.05 5.76
CA LEU A 225 13.37 16.03 6.16
C LEU A 225 14.60 16.07 5.23
N LEU A 226 14.90 14.95 4.56
CA LEU A 226 16.05 14.82 3.64
C LEU A 226 15.66 15.08 2.18
N LYS A 227 14.38 15.23 1.87
CA LYS A 227 13.89 15.51 0.53
C LYS A 227 13.94 16.99 0.21
N GLU A 228 14.06 17.29 -1.07
CA GLU A 228 13.85 18.62 -1.59
C GLU A 228 12.35 18.98 -1.59
N ASN A 229 12.01 20.24 -1.28
CA ASN A 229 10.63 20.70 -1.29
C ASN A 229 10.05 20.58 -2.69
N GLN A 230 8.90 19.94 -2.83
CA GLN A 230 8.26 19.73 -4.14
C GLN A 230 7.44 20.96 -4.59
N VAL A 231 7.18 21.91 -3.69
CA VAL A 231 6.31 23.07 -3.95
C VAL A 231 6.85 24.31 -3.22
N ASN A 232 6.96 25.43 -3.94
CA ASN A 232 7.56 26.68 -3.46
C ASN A 232 6.88 27.31 -2.22
N PHE A 233 5.63 26.92 -1.90
CA PHE A 233 4.92 27.46 -0.71
C PHE A 233 5.31 26.75 0.60
N GLU A 234 6.15 25.72 0.55
CA GLU A 234 6.61 24.96 1.74
C GLU A 234 7.81 25.60 2.43
N ASP A 235 8.51 26.52 1.76
CA ASP A 235 9.77 27.12 2.23
C ASP A 235 9.64 27.90 3.56
N ASN A 236 8.43 28.36 3.90
CA ASN A 236 8.16 29.14 5.12
C ASN A 236 7.41 28.38 6.23
N ARG A 237 7.26 27.06 6.11
CA ARG A 237 6.52 26.25 7.11
C ARG A 237 7.45 25.33 7.89
N THR A 238 7.17 25.19 9.19
CA THR A 238 7.90 24.28 10.10
C THR A 238 7.69 22.80 9.79
N LEU A 239 6.57 22.44 9.15
CA LEU A 239 6.23 21.10 8.73
C LEU A 239 5.71 21.13 7.27
N ASN A 240 6.20 20.22 6.46
CA ASN A 240 5.74 20.05 5.06
C ASN A 240 4.32 19.47 5.01
N MET A 241 3.62 19.69 3.91
CA MET A 241 2.25 19.19 3.70
C MET A 241 2.15 17.66 3.91
N GLY A 242 3.18 16.91 3.47
CA GLY A 242 3.27 15.47 3.68
C GLY A 242 3.34 15.07 5.15
N GLN A 243 4.00 15.87 5.99
CA GLN A 243 4.09 15.65 7.43
C GLN A 243 2.76 15.94 8.14
N TRP A 244 2.07 17.02 7.78
CA TRP A 244 0.74 17.34 8.30
C TRP A 244 -0.29 16.27 7.99
N LEU A 245 -0.31 15.80 6.74
CA LEU A 245 -1.19 14.73 6.31
C LEU A 245 -0.88 13.38 6.98
N SER A 246 0.34 13.21 7.49
CA SER A 246 0.77 11.99 8.16
C SER A 246 0.14 11.81 9.55
N ILE A 247 -0.10 12.88 10.29
CA ILE A 247 -0.59 12.83 11.68
C ILE A 247 -1.91 12.05 11.83
N PRO A 248 -2.98 12.33 11.07
CA PRO A 248 -4.23 11.58 11.18
C PRO A 248 -4.05 10.08 10.88
N PHE A 249 -3.20 9.73 9.92
CA PHE A 249 -2.96 8.33 9.56
C PHE A 249 -2.20 7.57 10.65
N VAL A 250 -1.26 8.21 11.35
CA VAL A 250 -0.59 7.62 12.52
C VAL A 250 -1.61 7.34 13.62
N ILE A 251 -2.49 8.30 13.93
CA ILE A 251 -3.54 8.11 14.95
C ILE A 251 -4.46 6.94 14.59
N ILE A 252 -4.91 6.87 13.34
CA ILE A 252 -5.74 5.79 12.83
C ILE A 252 -4.98 4.45 12.92
N GLY A 253 -3.73 4.41 12.49
CA GLY A 253 -2.90 3.21 12.53
C GLY A 253 -2.70 2.68 13.96
N VAL A 254 -2.37 3.56 14.91
CA VAL A 254 -2.23 3.22 16.33
C VAL A 254 -3.56 2.72 16.91
N TYR A 255 -4.68 3.34 16.54
CA TYR A 255 -6.00 2.88 16.96
C TYR A 255 -6.27 1.43 16.52
N PHE A 256 -6.03 1.12 15.24
CA PHE A 256 -6.21 -0.24 14.72
C PHE A 256 -5.22 -1.23 15.35
N MET A 257 -3.97 -0.83 15.53
CA MET A 257 -2.93 -1.68 16.12
C MET A 257 -3.20 -2.00 17.60
N CYS A 258 -3.72 -1.02 18.38
CA CYS A 258 -3.79 -1.14 19.83
C CYS A 258 -5.18 -1.49 20.37
N PHE A 259 -6.24 -1.02 19.72
CA PHE A 259 -7.59 -1.03 20.30
C PHE A 259 -8.62 -1.82 19.48
N TYR A 260 -8.53 -1.78 18.16
CA TYR A 260 -9.50 -2.43 17.30
C TYR A 260 -9.36 -3.97 17.39
N GLY A 261 -10.49 -4.68 17.47
CA GLY A 261 -10.52 -6.16 17.46
C GLY A 261 -10.05 -6.85 18.75
N LYS A 262 -9.60 -6.12 19.77
CA LYS A 262 -9.40 -6.69 21.10
C LYS A 262 -10.79 -6.96 21.69
N LYS A 263 -11.16 -8.24 21.81
CA LYS A 263 -12.33 -8.61 22.62
C LYS A 263 -12.05 -8.18 24.06
N LYS A 264 -12.96 -7.40 24.64
CA LYS A 264 -13.03 -7.19 26.10
C LYS A 264 -13.33 -8.51 26.79
#